data_b8a83a4352102f23c808cd48ef301b44
#
_entry.id   b8a83a4352102f23c808cd48ef301b44
#
_cell.length_a   1.000
_cell.length_b   1.000
_cell.length_c   1.000
_cell.angle_alpha   90.00
_cell.angle_beta   90.00
_cell.angle_gamma   90.00
#
_symmetry.space_group_name_H-M   'P 1'
#
loop_
_entity.id
_entity.type
_entity.pdbx_description
1 polymer ?
#
loop_
_entity_poly.entity_id
_entity_poly.type
_entity_poly.pdbx_seq_one_letter_code
_entity_poly.pdbx_strand_id
1 'polypeptide(L)'
;MFKRNVLAVSMTLAALCSAQAAFADVNGGGATLPQPLYQTPGVLTAGFAAYIGVGSGNGKAAFLENKYDKLVPGVTTKNVHWAGSDSKLNATELSTYASAKQPGWGKLIQVPSVATSVAIPFRKSGANAVDLSVNELCGVFSGRINNWSQITGAGRSGAITVVYRSESSGTTELFTRFLNAKCAETGSFAVTTTFANSYSGGLPAGAVAATGSQGVMNALNDTTVAEGRITYMSPDYAATTLEGLDDATKVARVGKDVASNTEGVSPAPDNVSAAIDGVSVPAVADRGNPDKWVPVFGKNGVAGVVPYPTSGYPTPGSPNPPFSQCSI
;
A
#
# COMPACT_ATOMS: atom_id res chain seq x y z
N MET A 1 -29.09 -52.74 -35.39
CA MET A 1 -27.65 -52.41 -35.24
C MET A 1 -27.38 -50.97 -34.95
N PHE A 2 -28.36 -50.06 -34.87
CA PHE A 2 -28.15 -48.60 -34.68
C PHE A 2 -28.16 -48.11 -33.23
N LYS A 3 -28.64 -48.91 -32.26
CA LYS A 3 -28.76 -48.44 -30.86
C LYS A 3 -27.49 -48.57 -30.01
N ARG A 4 -26.48 -49.32 -30.44
CA ARG A 4 -25.24 -49.52 -29.66
C ARG A 4 -24.18 -48.42 -29.90
N ASN A 5 -24.19 -47.81 -31.07
CA ASN A 5 -23.18 -46.81 -31.43
C ASN A 5 -23.51 -45.41 -30.88
N VAL A 6 -24.79 -45.12 -30.60
CA VAL A 6 -25.19 -43.82 -30.03
C VAL A 6 -24.80 -43.71 -28.54
N LEU A 7 -24.81 -44.85 -27.81
CA LEU A 7 -24.40 -44.86 -26.40
C LEU A 7 -22.88 -44.69 -26.22
N ALA A 8 -22.08 -45.22 -27.15
CA ALA A 8 -20.60 -45.07 -27.08
C ALA A 8 -20.16 -43.66 -27.41
N VAL A 9 -20.82 -42.97 -28.34
CA VAL A 9 -20.51 -41.57 -28.69
C VAL A 9 -20.92 -40.61 -27.58
N SER A 10 -22.07 -40.85 -26.94
CA SER A 10 -22.50 -39.98 -25.80
C SER A 10 -21.64 -40.15 -24.54
N MET A 11 -21.10 -41.34 -24.26
CA MET A 11 -20.16 -41.52 -23.14
C MET A 11 -18.79 -40.91 -23.42
N THR A 12 -18.33 -40.91 -24.67
CA THR A 12 -17.05 -40.29 -25.05
C THR A 12 -17.15 -38.77 -25.02
N LEU A 13 -18.29 -38.18 -25.40
CA LEU A 13 -18.49 -36.74 -25.25
C LEU A 13 -18.63 -36.32 -23.79
N ALA A 14 -19.30 -37.11 -22.94
CA ALA A 14 -19.41 -36.84 -21.51
C ALA A 14 -18.06 -36.97 -20.80
N ALA A 15 -17.20 -37.90 -21.21
CA ALA A 15 -15.84 -38.05 -20.69
C ALA A 15 -14.89 -36.90 -21.14
N LEU A 16 -15.13 -36.34 -22.33
CA LEU A 16 -14.38 -35.18 -22.81
C LEU A 16 -14.82 -33.86 -22.13
N CYS A 17 -16.08 -33.76 -21.73
CA CYS A 17 -16.56 -32.60 -20.94
C CYS A 17 -16.17 -32.64 -19.46
N SER A 18 -15.82 -33.81 -18.92
CA SER A 18 -15.34 -33.96 -17.52
C SER A 18 -13.84 -33.85 -17.38
N ALA A 19 -13.10 -33.76 -18.48
CA ALA A 19 -11.65 -33.43 -18.48
C ALA A 19 -11.41 -31.93 -18.57
N GLN A 20 -12.26 -31.10 -17.99
CA GLN A 20 -11.85 -29.81 -17.52
C GLN A 20 -10.95 -30.10 -16.33
N ALA A 21 -9.66 -30.19 -16.65
CA ALA A 21 -8.60 -30.33 -15.66
C ALA A 21 -8.91 -29.39 -14.49
N ALA A 22 -9.02 -29.95 -13.30
CA ALA A 22 -8.93 -29.18 -12.09
C ALA A 22 -7.53 -28.54 -12.10
N PHE A 23 -7.39 -27.40 -12.75
CA PHE A 23 -6.22 -26.57 -12.57
C PHE A 23 -6.21 -26.25 -11.10
N ALA A 24 -5.18 -26.73 -10.43
CA ALA A 24 -4.99 -26.38 -9.03
C ALA A 24 -4.98 -24.84 -8.96
N ASP A 25 -5.82 -24.27 -8.10
CA ASP A 25 -5.92 -22.83 -7.94
C ASP A 25 -4.54 -22.22 -7.71
N VAL A 26 -4.22 -21.16 -8.44
CA VAL A 26 -3.04 -20.34 -8.19
C VAL A 26 -3.33 -19.47 -6.97
N ASN A 27 -2.98 -19.96 -5.80
CA ASN A 27 -3.27 -19.30 -4.52
C ASN A 27 -2.32 -18.13 -4.25
N GLY A 28 -2.86 -17.00 -3.82
CA GLY A 28 -2.09 -15.84 -3.44
C GLY A 28 -2.86 -14.90 -2.51
N GLY A 29 -2.11 -14.00 -1.88
CA GLY A 29 -2.66 -13.02 -0.94
C GLY A 29 -1.55 -12.13 -0.40
N GLY A 30 -1.89 -11.24 0.52
CA GLY A 30 -0.91 -10.35 1.14
C GLY A 30 -1.43 -8.94 1.40
N ALA A 31 -0.78 -7.94 0.81
CA ALA A 31 -1.13 -6.55 1.01
C ALA A 31 -2.63 -6.26 0.86
N THR A 32 -3.20 -5.49 1.77
CA THR A 32 -4.61 -5.08 1.68
C THR A 32 -4.80 -3.82 0.84
N LEU A 33 -3.73 -3.10 0.50
CA LEU A 33 -3.79 -1.93 -0.37
C LEU A 33 -4.35 -2.29 -1.76
N PRO A 34 -3.82 -3.27 -2.51
CA PRO A 34 -4.32 -3.63 -3.83
C PRO A 34 -5.50 -4.63 -3.78
N GLN A 35 -5.99 -4.98 -2.60
CA GLN A 35 -7.04 -5.99 -2.46
C GLN A 35 -8.31 -5.68 -3.27
N PRO A 36 -8.87 -4.45 -3.28
CA PRO A 36 -10.05 -4.16 -4.07
C PRO A 36 -9.83 -4.40 -5.56
N LEU A 37 -8.65 -4.05 -6.07
CA LEU A 37 -8.29 -4.30 -7.47
C LEU A 37 -8.27 -5.80 -7.78
N TYR A 38 -7.54 -6.60 -7.01
CA TYR A 38 -7.40 -8.05 -7.26
C TYR A 38 -8.68 -8.84 -7.02
N GLN A 39 -9.61 -8.31 -6.22
CA GLN A 39 -10.94 -8.90 -6.01
C GLN A 39 -11.97 -8.43 -7.05
N THR A 40 -11.62 -7.47 -7.91
CA THR A 40 -12.50 -7.03 -9.00
C THR A 40 -12.60 -8.14 -10.06
N PRO A 41 -13.82 -8.54 -10.47
CA PRO A 41 -14.02 -9.57 -11.49
C PRO A 41 -13.25 -9.26 -12.77
N GLY A 42 -12.50 -10.23 -13.28
CA GLY A 42 -11.74 -10.11 -14.52
C GLY A 42 -10.32 -9.56 -14.39
N VAL A 43 -9.92 -9.06 -13.22
CA VAL A 43 -8.53 -8.62 -12.98
C VAL A 43 -7.60 -9.83 -12.84
N LEU A 44 -7.96 -10.81 -12.04
CA LEU A 44 -7.27 -12.10 -12.02
C LEU A 44 -7.90 -13.03 -13.06
N THR A 45 -7.07 -13.65 -13.87
CA THR A 45 -7.52 -14.57 -14.92
C THR A 45 -8.00 -15.91 -14.35
N ALA A 46 -8.68 -16.71 -15.19
CA ALA A 46 -9.10 -18.05 -14.80
C ALA A 46 -7.93 -18.91 -14.30
N GLY A 47 -8.14 -19.65 -13.22
CA GLY A 47 -7.13 -20.46 -12.54
C GLY A 47 -6.53 -19.79 -11.32
N PHE A 48 -6.70 -18.48 -11.12
CA PHE A 48 -6.36 -17.83 -9.86
C PHE A 48 -7.48 -18.01 -8.83
N ALA A 49 -7.08 -18.37 -7.60
CA ALA A 49 -7.98 -18.27 -6.44
C ALA A 49 -8.25 -16.80 -6.08
N ALA A 50 -9.33 -16.56 -5.37
CA ALA A 50 -9.64 -15.22 -4.84
C ALA A 50 -8.48 -14.69 -3.99
N TYR A 51 -8.10 -13.44 -4.21
CA TYR A 51 -7.04 -12.78 -3.44
C TYR A 51 -7.43 -12.62 -1.97
N ILE A 52 -6.50 -12.92 -1.07
CA ILE A 52 -6.71 -12.85 0.39
C ILE A 52 -5.84 -11.74 0.98
N GLY A 53 -6.48 -10.67 1.46
CA GLY A 53 -5.78 -9.56 2.10
C GLY A 53 -5.49 -9.85 3.57
N VAL A 54 -4.20 -9.94 3.93
CA VAL A 54 -3.72 -10.21 5.30
C VAL A 54 -2.58 -9.27 5.73
N GLY A 55 -2.29 -8.26 4.91
CA GLY A 55 -1.15 -7.37 5.05
C GLY A 55 0.13 -7.91 4.40
N SER A 56 1.02 -7.00 4.00
CA SER A 56 2.26 -7.34 3.28
C SER A 56 3.18 -8.27 4.07
N GLY A 57 3.27 -8.11 5.38
CA GLY A 57 4.11 -8.96 6.22
C GLY A 57 3.68 -10.42 6.19
N ASN A 58 2.39 -10.70 6.41
CA ASN A 58 1.85 -12.06 6.34
C ASN A 58 1.91 -12.62 4.91
N GLY A 59 1.63 -11.80 3.90
CA GLY A 59 1.74 -12.20 2.49
C GLY A 59 3.14 -12.64 2.10
N LYS A 60 4.16 -11.82 2.40
CA LYS A 60 5.57 -12.18 2.18
C LYS A 60 5.96 -13.45 2.91
N ALA A 61 5.63 -13.56 4.19
CA ALA A 61 5.95 -14.75 4.99
C ALA A 61 5.22 -16.00 4.46
N ALA A 62 3.94 -15.89 4.07
CA ALA A 62 3.18 -16.98 3.46
C ALA A 62 3.89 -17.51 2.21
N PHE A 63 4.31 -16.62 1.33
CA PHE A 63 4.98 -16.97 0.07
C PHE A 63 6.39 -17.53 0.30
N LEU A 64 7.23 -16.81 1.05
CA LEU A 64 8.62 -17.20 1.28
C LEU A 64 8.78 -18.54 2.03
N GLU A 65 7.80 -18.90 2.86
CA GLU A 65 7.79 -20.12 3.64
C GLU A 65 6.89 -21.22 3.06
N ASN A 66 6.09 -20.91 2.03
CA ASN A 66 5.01 -21.73 1.48
C ASN A 66 4.02 -22.16 2.58
N LYS A 67 3.55 -21.20 3.39
CA LYS A 67 2.63 -21.44 4.50
C LYS A 67 1.29 -20.78 4.26
N TYR A 68 0.34 -21.53 3.71
CA TYR A 68 -0.98 -21.03 3.40
C TYR A 68 -1.80 -20.65 4.65
N ASP A 69 -1.50 -21.22 5.80
CA ASP A 69 -2.10 -20.89 7.09
C ASP A 69 -1.87 -19.43 7.53
N LYS A 70 -0.86 -18.77 6.99
CA LYS A 70 -0.66 -17.31 7.16
C LYS A 70 -1.66 -16.47 6.34
N LEU A 71 -2.26 -17.02 5.30
CA LEU A 71 -3.34 -16.40 4.54
C LEU A 71 -4.71 -16.80 5.13
N VAL A 72 -4.90 -18.08 5.45
CA VAL A 72 -6.13 -18.61 6.02
C VAL A 72 -5.76 -19.50 7.22
N PRO A 73 -5.96 -19.02 8.46
CA PRO A 73 -5.62 -19.75 9.65
C PRO A 73 -6.18 -21.19 9.67
N GLY A 74 -5.34 -22.17 10.01
CA GLY A 74 -5.71 -23.58 10.10
C GLY A 74 -5.72 -24.34 8.77
N VAL A 75 -5.53 -23.69 7.63
CA VAL A 75 -5.45 -24.37 6.31
C VAL A 75 -3.99 -24.60 5.94
N THR A 76 -3.52 -25.84 6.04
CA THR A 76 -2.12 -26.21 5.78
C THR A 76 -1.93 -27.07 4.53
N THR A 77 -3.02 -27.38 3.81
CA THR A 77 -3.02 -28.32 2.69
C THR A 77 -2.82 -27.66 1.31
N LYS A 78 -2.77 -26.32 1.27
CA LYS A 78 -2.59 -25.56 0.04
C LYS A 78 -1.19 -24.95 -0.05
N ASN A 79 -0.71 -24.76 -1.28
CA ASN A 79 0.51 -24.02 -1.56
C ASN A 79 0.22 -22.54 -1.80
N VAL A 80 1.22 -21.69 -1.56
CA VAL A 80 1.21 -20.25 -1.89
C VAL A 80 2.07 -20.04 -3.13
N HIS A 81 1.46 -19.55 -4.21
CA HIS A 81 2.13 -19.42 -5.49
C HIS A 81 2.62 -17.99 -5.77
N TRP A 82 1.98 -16.99 -5.16
CA TRP A 82 2.35 -15.58 -5.28
C TRP A 82 1.93 -14.79 -4.04
N ALA A 83 2.48 -13.59 -3.89
CA ALA A 83 2.06 -12.67 -2.83
C ALA A 83 2.03 -11.23 -3.34
N GLY A 84 1.00 -10.47 -2.92
CA GLY A 84 0.97 -9.03 -3.04
C GLY A 84 1.69 -8.37 -1.86
N SER A 85 2.50 -7.35 -2.14
CA SER A 85 3.19 -6.59 -1.09
C SER A 85 3.38 -5.14 -1.52
N ASP A 86 3.12 -4.20 -0.61
CA ASP A 86 3.42 -2.78 -0.81
C ASP A 86 4.88 -2.47 -0.50
N SER A 87 5.62 -3.43 0.04
CA SER A 87 7.04 -3.31 0.33
C SER A 87 7.86 -4.32 -0.46
N LYS A 88 9.04 -3.90 -0.91
CA LYS A 88 9.98 -4.82 -1.54
C LYS A 88 10.55 -5.80 -0.51
N LEU A 89 11.05 -6.93 -0.99
CA LEU A 89 11.81 -7.88 -0.18
C LEU A 89 13.10 -7.21 0.29
N ASN A 90 13.37 -7.32 1.58
CA ASN A 90 14.59 -6.78 2.16
C ASN A 90 15.78 -7.75 1.98
N ALA A 91 16.98 -7.27 2.27
CA ALA A 91 18.21 -8.05 2.08
C ALA A 91 18.21 -9.37 2.87
N THR A 92 17.63 -9.38 4.08
CA THR A 92 17.52 -10.59 4.90
C THR A 92 16.55 -11.60 4.31
N GLU A 93 15.37 -11.15 3.85
CA GLU A 93 14.38 -11.99 3.18
C GLU A 93 14.98 -12.63 1.91
N LEU A 94 15.68 -11.83 1.10
CA LEU A 94 16.34 -12.29 -0.11
C LEU A 94 17.46 -13.31 0.17
N SER A 95 18.33 -13.03 1.13
CA SER A 95 19.45 -13.94 1.47
C SER A 95 18.97 -15.24 2.11
N THR A 96 17.95 -15.17 2.97
CA THR A 96 17.34 -16.37 3.59
C THR A 96 16.66 -17.24 2.53
N TYR A 97 15.92 -16.64 1.60
CA TYR A 97 15.32 -17.39 0.50
C TYR A 97 16.38 -18.02 -0.40
N ALA A 98 17.41 -17.27 -0.77
CA ALA A 98 18.48 -17.74 -1.64
C ALA A 98 19.22 -18.95 -1.05
N SER A 99 19.48 -18.95 0.25
CA SER A 99 20.18 -20.05 0.92
C SER A 99 19.30 -21.25 1.23
N ALA A 100 18.06 -21.01 1.70
CA ALA A 100 17.21 -22.07 2.24
C ALA A 100 16.21 -22.65 1.25
N LYS A 101 15.76 -21.88 0.26
CA LYS A 101 14.64 -22.24 -0.62
C LYS A 101 14.99 -22.29 -2.10
N GLN A 102 15.81 -21.39 -2.59
CA GLN A 102 16.14 -21.28 -4.01
C GLN A 102 16.68 -22.56 -4.63
N PRO A 103 17.49 -23.39 -3.96
CA PRO A 103 17.96 -24.65 -4.55
C PRO A 103 16.85 -25.62 -4.92
N GLY A 104 15.74 -25.63 -4.17
CA GLY A 104 14.59 -26.50 -4.43
C GLY A 104 13.41 -25.81 -5.13
N TRP A 105 13.26 -24.50 -4.98
CA TRP A 105 12.09 -23.76 -5.44
C TRP A 105 12.37 -22.80 -6.62
N GLY A 106 13.64 -22.62 -6.97
CA GLY A 106 14.03 -21.72 -8.05
C GLY A 106 14.19 -20.27 -7.62
N LYS A 107 14.53 -19.42 -8.59
CA LYS A 107 14.76 -17.99 -8.34
C LYS A 107 13.47 -17.27 -8.00
N LEU A 108 13.56 -16.38 -7.03
CA LEU A 108 12.48 -15.48 -6.65
C LEU A 108 12.41 -14.32 -7.65
N ILE A 109 11.18 -13.89 -7.96
CA ILE A 109 10.91 -12.72 -8.81
C ILE A 109 9.99 -11.79 -8.01
N GLN A 110 10.32 -10.51 -7.99
CA GLN A 110 9.43 -9.45 -7.50
C GLN A 110 9.34 -8.36 -8.57
N VAL A 111 8.13 -8.05 -8.99
CA VAL A 111 7.86 -7.05 -10.02
C VAL A 111 6.77 -6.10 -9.54
N PRO A 112 6.80 -4.82 -9.95
CA PRO A 112 5.70 -3.90 -9.73
C PRO A 112 4.48 -4.32 -10.58
N SER A 113 3.30 -4.23 -10.00
CA SER A 113 2.03 -4.54 -10.68
C SER A 113 1.06 -3.35 -10.68
N VAL A 114 1.15 -2.49 -9.70
CA VAL A 114 0.25 -1.33 -9.50
C VAL A 114 1.07 -0.18 -8.94
N ALA A 115 0.82 1.03 -9.43
CA ALA A 115 1.28 2.28 -8.84
C ALA A 115 0.10 2.98 -8.17
N THR A 116 0.29 3.42 -6.93
CA THR A 116 -0.74 4.11 -6.15
C THR A 116 -0.11 5.06 -5.13
N SER A 117 -0.91 5.97 -4.60
CA SER A 117 -0.51 6.88 -3.52
C SER A 117 -0.84 6.31 -2.14
N VAL A 118 -0.31 6.96 -1.10
CA VAL A 118 -0.81 6.82 0.28
C VAL A 118 -1.65 8.05 0.58
N ALA A 119 -2.96 7.86 0.70
CA ALA A 119 -3.91 8.92 1.02
C ALA A 119 -3.94 9.22 2.52
N ILE A 120 -4.27 10.48 2.87
CA ILE A 120 -4.42 10.94 4.26
C ILE A 120 -5.88 11.37 4.50
N PRO A 121 -6.82 10.41 4.57
CA PRO A 121 -8.21 10.75 4.84
C PRO A 121 -8.44 11.07 6.31
N PHE A 122 -9.47 11.87 6.55
CA PHE A 122 -9.86 12.28 7.88
C PHE A 122 -11.38 12.39 8.01
N ARG A 123 -11.88 12.31 9.24
CA ARG A 123 -13.28 12.55 9.57
C ARG A 123 -13.38 13.70 10.58
N LYS A 124 -13.57 14.90 10.05
CA LYS A 124 -13.79 16.12 10.85
C LYS A 124 -14.60 17.12 10.03
N SER A 125 -15.75 17.54 10.54
CA SER A 125 -16.62 18.52 9.90
C SER A 125 -15.92 19.87 9.67
N GLY A 126 -16.23 20.50 8.56
CA GLY A 126 -15.72 21.80 8.16
C GLY A 126 -15.70 21.95 6.64
N ALA A 127 -15.89 23.17 6.16
CA ALA A 127 -15.98 23.48 4.73
C ALA A 127 -14.62 23.73 4.05
N ASN A 128 -13.59 24.10 4.82
CA ASN A 128 -12.28 24.41 4.25
C ASN A 128 -11.59 23.15 3.77
N ALA A 129 -10.80 23.27 2.71
CA ALA A 129 -9.81 22.26 2.34
C ALA A 129 -8.82 22.05 3.49
N VAL A 130 -8.34 20.82 3.64
CA VAL A 130 -7.23 20.48 4.53
C VAL A 130 -6.00 20.27 3.69
N ASP A 131 -5.09 21.21 3.75
CA ASP A 131 -3.77 21.15 3.16
C ASP A 131 -2.74 21.01 4.28
N LEU A 132 -2.02 19.92 4.30
CA LEU A 132 -0.97 19.68 5.29
C LEU A 132 0.40 20.03 4.69
N SER A 133 1.11 20.96 5.29
CA SER A 133 2.55 21.02 5.08
C SER A 133 3.21 19.74 5.58
N VAL A 134 4.42 19.44 5.12
CA VAL A 134 5.18 18.30 5.61
C VAL A 134 5.37 18.38 7.13
N ASN A 135 5.64 19.58 7.66
CA ASN A 135 5.80 19.79 9.10
C ASN A 135 4.50 19.52 9.89
N GLU A 136 3.34 19.90 9.35
CA GLU A 136 2.05 19.60 9.98
C GLU A 136 1.74 18.11 9.94
N LEU A 137 1.97 17.44 8.81
CA LEU A 137 1.83 15.98 8.71
C LEU A 137 2.71 15.27 9.75
N CYS A 138 3.98 15.63 9.82
CA CYS A 138 4.91 15.09 10.81
C CYS A 138 4.42 15.33 12.23
N GLY A 139 3.95 16.54 12.52
CA GLY A 139 3.42 16.91 13.83
C GLY A 139 2.19 16.11 14.24
N VAL A 140 1.29 15.84 13.31
CA VAL A 140 0.10 15.00 13.57
C VAL A 140 0.52 13.58 13.93
N PHE A 141 1.39 12.95 13.13
CA PHE A 141 1.76 11.56 13.34
C PHE A 141 2.83 11.32 14.42
N SER A 142 3.50 12.38 14.90
CA SER A 142 4.31 12.35 16.12
C SER A 142 3.51 12.69 17.40
N GLY A 143 2.30 13.24 17.26
CA GLY A 143 1.47 13.72 18.37
C GLY A 143 1.80 15.14 18.85
N ARG A 144 2.76 15.83 18.20
CA ARG A 144 3.06 17.25 18.48
C ARG A 144 1.87 18.14 18.11
N ILE A 145 1.21 17.86 17.01
CA ILE A 145 -0.06 18.47 16.61
C ILE A 145 -1.18 17.50 17.01
N ASN A 146 -1.93 17.89 18.02
CA ASN A 146 -2.98 17.07 18.62
C ASN A 146 -4.36 17.74 18.60
N ASN A 147 -4.46 18.93 17.98
CA ASN A 147 -5.71 19.66 17.81
C ASN A 147 -5.82 20.20 16.38
N TRP A 148 -7.00 20.10 15.80
CA TRP A 148 -7.29 20.58 14.44
C TRP A 148 -7.05 22.07 14.25
N SER A 149 -7.17 22.87 15.31
CA SER A 149 -6.88 24.32 15.27
C SER A 149 -5.41 24.66 15.05
N GLN A 150 -4.51 23.69 15.21
CA GLN A 150 -3.06 23.85 14.96
C GLN A 150 -2.70 23.63 13.49
N ILE A 151 -3.64 23.15 12.66
CA ILE A 151 -3.44 22.98 11.21
C ILE A 151 -3.84 24.28 10.52
N THR A 152 -2.88 24.92 9.90
CA THR A 152 -3.05 26.23 9.27
C THR A 152 -4.08 26.18 8.13
N GLY A 153 -5.11 27.01 8.21
CA GLY A 153 -6.16 27.13 7.18
C GLY A 153 -7.24 26.05 7.24
N ALA A 154 -7.12 25.02 8.08
CA ALA A 154 -8.11 23.95 8.18
C ALA A 154 -9.50 24.43 8.64
N GLY A 155 -9.58 25.54 9.40
CA GLY A 155 -10.85 26.08 9.90
C GLY A 155 -11.63 25.13 10.80
N ARG A 156 -10.91 24.25 11.50
CA ARG A 156 -11.48 23.22 12.39
C ARG A 156 -10.86 23.31 13.77
N SER A 157 -11.51 22.69 14.77
CA SER A 157 -10.99 22.63 16.14
C SER A 157 -11.34 21.30 16.79
N GLY A 158 -10.74 21.04 17.96
CA GLY A 158 -10.92 19.80 18.72
C GLY A 158 -9.77 18.81 18.51
N ALA A 159 -9.77 17.76 19.31
CA ALA A 159 -8.69 16.78 19.34
C ALA A 159 -8.51 16.05 18.00
N ILE A 160 -7.25 15.74 17.67
CA ILE A 160 -6.89 14.84 16.59
C ILE A 160 -6.66 13.45 17.18
N THR A 161 -7.27 12.43 16.58
CA THR A 161 -7.05 11.02 16.90
C THR A 161 -6.47 10.30 15.70
N VAL A 162 -5.27 9.81 15.80
CA VAL A 162 -4.62 9.02 14.74
C VAL A 162 -5.15 7.60 14.75
N VAL A 163 -5.64 7.12 13.61
CA VAL A 163 -5.95 5.70 13.39
C VAL A 163 -4.80 5.07 12.62
N TYR A 164 -4.35 3.88 13.04
CA TYR A 164 -3.18 3.24 12.45
C TYR A 164 -3.35 1.72 12.30
N ARG A 165 -2.53 1.12 11.44
CA ARG A 165 -2.48 -0.33 11.18
C ARG A 165 -1.86 -1.07 12.35
N SER A 166 -2.61 -2.01 12.95
CA SER A 166 -2.14 -2.82 14.09
C SER A 166 -1.19 -3.95 13.70
N GLU A 167 -1.35 -4.49 12.49
CA GLU A 167 -0.54 -5.59 11.97
C GLU A 167 0.65 -5.09 11.12
N SER A 168 1.50 -6.02 10.69
CA SER A 168 2.61 -5.75 9.76
C SER A 168 2.08 -5.34 8.38
N SER A 169 2.24 -4.07 8.04
CA SER A 169 1.65 -3.42 6.87
C SER A 169 2.71 -2.80 5.96
N GLY A 170 2.65 -3.12 4.66
CA GLY A 170 3.48 -2.46 3.66
C GLY A 170 3.13 -0.98 3.52
N THR A 171 1.85 -0.62 3.56
CA THR A 171 1.41 0.79 3.55
C THR A 171 2.01 1.57 4.74
N THR A 172 2.09 0.94 5.91
CA THR A 172 2.80 1.51 7.07
C THR A 172 4.28 1.69 6.76
N GLU A 173 4.93 0.72 6.15
CA GLU A 173 6.35 0.84 5.80
C GLU A 173 6.59 2.01 4.84
N LEU A 174 5.80 2.14 3.77
CA LEU A 174 5.91 3.25 2.82
C LEU A 174 5.69 4.60 3.51
N PHE A 175 4.65 4.70 4.33
CA PHE A 175 4.36 5.92 5.07
C PHE A 175 5.48 6.28 6.06
N THR A 176 5.96 5.32 6.82
CA THR A 176 7.06 5.55 7.78
C THR A 176 8.39 5.87 7.11
N ARG A 177 8.65 5.38 5.88
CA ARG A 177 9.78 5.83 5.05
C ARG A 177 9.69 7.31 4.71
N PHE A 178 8.50 7.77 4.33
CA PHE A 178 8.26 9.18 4.11
C PHE A 178 8.51 10.00 5.38
N LEU A 179 7.93 9.59 6.51
CA LEU A 179 8.11 10.28 7.78
C LEU A 179 9.59 10.31 8.21
N ASN A 180 10.29 9.19 8.10
CA ASN A 180 11.73 9.10 8.41
C ASN A 180 12.56 10.07 7.55
N ALA A 181 12.24 10.17 6.26
CA ALA A 181 13.01 11.00 5.31
C ALA A 181 12.70 12.50 5.43
N LYS A 182 11.51 12.88 5.89
CA LYS A 182 11.01 14.25 5.78
C LYS A 182 10.78 14.94 7.11
N CYS A 183 10.59 14.19 8.19
CA CYS A 183 10.23 14.78 9.47
C CYS A 183 11.45 15.19 10.28
N ALA A 184 11.42 16.44 10.75
CA ALA A 184 12.41 17.02 11.68
C ALA A 184 11.77 17.26 13.05
N GLU A 185 11.18 16.20 13.63
CA GLU A 185 10.59 16.23 14.96
C GLU A 185 11.69 16.13 16.05
N THR A 186 11.34 16.46 17.29
CA THR A 186 12.25 16.29 18.44
C THR A 186 12.72 14.84 18.58
N GLY A 187 11.82 13.88 18.34
CA GLY A 187 12.13 12.46 18.15
C GLY A 187 12.37 12.12 16.69
N SER A 188 12.66 10.86 16.43
CA SER A 188 12.88 10.34 15.08
C SER A 188 11.84 9.31 14.69
N PHE A 189 11.47 9.31 13.42
CA PHE A 189 10.69 8.24 12.82
C PHE A 189 11.61 7.13 12.30
N ALA A 190 11.33 5.88 12.64
CA ALA A 190 11.99 4.71 12.10
C ALA A 190 11.15 4.12 10.95
N VAL A 191 11.81 3.58 9.94
CA VAL A 191 11.14 2.79 8.88
C VAL A 191 10.72 1.44 9.45
N THR A 192 9.42 1.18 9.45
CA THR A 192 8.87 -0.06 10.02
C THR A 192 7.53 -0.43 9.41
N THR A 193 7.20 -1.71 9.40
CA THR A 193 5.88 -2.23 9.05
C THR A 193 4.86 -2.14 10.19
N THR A 194 5.30 -1.79 11.41
CA THR A 194 4.47 -1.71 12.63
C THR A 194 4.46 -0.27 13.13
N PHE A 195 3.36 0.45 12.91
CA PHE A 195 3.27 1.89 13.18
C PHE A 195 3.54 2.24 14.65
N ALA A 196 3.15 1.38 15.58
CA ALA A 196 3.40 1.59 17.01
C ALA A 196 4.89 1.75 17.37
N ASN A 197 5.78 1.26 16.50
CA ASN A 197 7.23 1.32 16.68
C ASN A 197 7.88 2.42 15.80
N SER A 198 7.08 3.25 15.13
CA SER A 198 7.60 4.18 14.13
C SER A 198 8.26 5.41 14.72
N TYR A 199 7.70 5.97 15.77
CA TYR A 199 8.19 7.21 16.38
C TYR A 199 8.84 6.96 17.73
N SER A 200 10.02 7.50 17.95
CA SER A 200 10.78 7.31 19.19
C SER A 200 10.10 7.91 20.43
N GLY A 201 9.23 8.89 20.25
CA GLY A 201 8.38 9.45 21.31
C GLY A 201 7.13 8.64 21.64
N GLY A 202 6.89 7.52 20.94
CA GLY A 202 5.70 6.68 21.10
C GLY A 202 4.53 7.10 20.23
N LEU A 203 3.40 6.46 20.43
CA LEU A 203 2.16 6.76 19.68
C LEU A 203 1.56 8.11 20.11
N PRO A 204 0.92 8.84 19.17
CA PRO A 204 0.07 9.98 19.55
C PRO A 204 -0.96 9.59 20.61
N ALA A 205 -1.23 10.51 21.54
CA ALA A 205 -2.19 10.24 22.61
C ALA A 205 -3.57 9.88 22.05
N GLY A 206 -4.17 8.80 22.54
CA GLY A 206 -5.47 8.32 22.09
C GLY A 206 -5.47 7.66 20.72
N ALA A 207 -4.32 7.34 20.14
CA ALA A 207 -4.24 6.65 18.86
C ALA A 207 -4.98 5.31 18.87
N VAL A 208 -5.67 4.98 17.77
CA VAL A 208 -6.55 3.82 17.64
C VAL A 208 -5.95 2.82 16.66
N ALA A 209 -5.74 1.59 17.13
CA ALA A 209 -5.28 0.49 16.30
C ALA A 209 -6.43 -0.16 15.52
N ALA A 210 -6.21 -0.49 14.26
CA ALA A 210 -7.19 -1.21 13.45
C ALA A 210 -6.51 -2.15 12.46
N THR A 211 -7.12 -3.31 12.21
CA THR A 211 -6.53 -4.37 11.38
C THR A 211 -6.99 -4.26 9.92
N GLY A 212 -6.06 -4.27 8.99
CA GLY A 212 -6.31 -4.16 7.55
C GLY A 212 -6.76 -2.77 7.12
N SER A 213 -6.77 -2.52 5.81
CA SER A 213 -7.24 -1.24 5.26
C SER A 213 -8.74 -1.04 5.57
N GLN A 214 -9.54 -2.10 5.46
CA GLN A 214 -10.97 -2.06 5.80
C GLN A 214 -11.21 -1.70 7.27
N GLY A 215 -10.45 -2.28 8.20
CA GLY A 215 -10.57 -1.99 9.62
C GLY A 215 -10.20 -0.53 9.93
N VAL A 216 -9.16 0.00 9.29
CA VAL A 216 -8.78 1.42 9.42
C VAL A 216 -9.87 2.33 8.87
N MET A 217 -10.46 2.01 7.70
CA MET A 217 -11.57 2.77 7.13
C MET A 217 -12.79 2.76 8.08
N ASN A 218 -13.14 1.58 8.62
CA ASN A 218 -14.25 1.46 9.57
C ASN A 218 -13.99 2.30 10.83
N ALA A 219 -12.78 2.21 11.39
CA ALA A 219 -12.40 3.00 12.54
C ALA A 219 -12.39 4.51 12.25
N LEU A 220 -11.94 4.94 11.05
CA LEU A 220 -11.99 6.34 10.64
C LEU A 220 -13.43 6.86 10.61
N ASN A 221 -14.35 6.09 10.04
CA ASN A 221 -15.73 6.49 9.78
C ASN A 221 -16.72 6.14 10.90
N ASP A 222 -16.23 5.62 12.01
CA ASP A 222 -17.06 5.25 13.16
C ASP A 222 -17.79 6.47 13.75
N THR A 223 -19.10 6.54 13.52
CA THR A 223 -19.96 7.65 13.97
C THR A 223 -20.38 7.54 15.45
N THR A 224 -20.05 6.46 16.12
CA THR A 224 -20.35 6.26 17.56
C THR A 224 -19.38 7.01 18.46
N VAL A 225 -18.30 7.53 17.90
CA VAL A 225 -17.27 8.30 18.62
C VAL A 225 -17.14 9.71 18.05
N ALA A 226 -16.52 10.58 18.83
CA ALA A 226 -16.29 11.97 18.45
C ALA A 226 -15.51 12.06 17.13
N GLU A 227 -15.81 13.10 16.34
CA GLU A 227 -15.04 13.46 15.15
C GLU A 227 -13.61 13.90 15.51
N GLY A 228 -12.72 13.84 14.53
CA GLY A 228 -11.33 14.28 14.67
C GLY A 228 -10.33 13.21 14.28
N ARG A 229 -10.79 12.09 13.73
CA ARG A 229 -9.92 11.01 13.30
C ARG A 229 -9.24 11.31 11.96
N ILE A 230 -7.96 10.93 11.88
CA ILE A 230 -7.11 11.02 10.69
C ILE A 230 -6.28 9.75 10.57
N THR A 231 -5.93 9.36 9.35
CA THR A 231 -5.14 8.15 9.11
C THR A 231 -4.34 8.24 7.82
N TYR A 232 -3.58 7.20 7.53
CA TYR A 232 -2.94 6.92 6.24
C TYR A 232 -3.49 5.60 5.69
N MET A 233 -3.82 5.54 4.40
CA MET A 233 -4.37 4.32 3.79
C MET A 233 -4.26 4.32 2.26
N SER A 234 -4.65 3.20 1.65
CA SER A 234 -4.87 3.11 0.21
C SER A 234 -5.96 4.08 -0.26
N PRO A 235 -5.80 4.73 -1.42
CA PRO A 235 -6.84 5.56 -2.02
C PRO A 235 -8.19 4.86 -2.18
N ASP A 236 -8.20 3.57 -2.54
CA ASP A 236 -9.42 2.77 -2.73
C ASP A 236 -10.31 2.67 -1.49
N TYR A 237 -9.74 2.89 -0.31
CA TYR A 237 -10.47 2.94 0.95
C TYR A 237 -10.68 4.37 1.45
N ALA A 238 -9.93 5.33 0.94
CA ALA A 238 -10.01 6.73 1.37
C ALA A 238 -11.22 7.45 0.78
N ALA A 239 -11.62 7.07 -0.44
CA ALA A 239 -12.77 7.62 -1.15
C ALA A 239 -13.50 6.54 -1.95
N THR A 240 -14.80 6.75 -2.17
CA THR A 240 -15.64 5.80 -2.94
C THR A 240 -15.58 6.05 -4.45
N THR A 241 -15.06 7.20 -4.88
CA THR A 241 -14.85 7.57 -6.28
C THR A 241 -13.49 8.20 -6.46
N LEU A 242 -12.99 8.24 -7.69
CA LEU A 242 -11.71 8.87 -8.00
C LEU A 242 -11.74 10.39 -7.71
N GLU A 243 -12.84 11.05 -8.04
CA GLU A 243 -13.05 12.48 -7.74
C GLU A 243 -13.07 12.76 -6.23
N GLY A 244 -13.49 11.78 -5.42
CA GLY A 244 -13.47 11.89 -3.98
C GLY A 244 -12.06 12.00 -3.39
N LEU A 245 -11.02 11.57 -4.12
CA LEU A 245 -9.63 11.73 -3.73
C LEU A 245 -9.14 13.18 -3.83
N ASP A 246 -9.79 14.00 -4.65
CA ASP A 246 -9.54 15.44 -4.76
C ASP A 246 -10.40 16.28 -3.79
N ASP A 247 -11.33 15.66 -3.07
CA ASP A 247 -12.13 16.33 -2.04
C ASP A 247 -11.29 16.61 -0.78
N ALA A 248 -10.60 17.72 -0.79
CA ALA A 248 -9.74 18.14 0.33
C ALA A 248 -10.51 18.44 1.63
N THR A 249 -11.83 18.34 1.64
CA THR A 249 -12.64 18.40 2.87
C THR A 249 -12.73 17.04 3.59
N LYS A 250 -12.26 15.95 2.95
CA LYS A 250 -12.27 14.56 3.46
C LYS A 250 -10.92 13.85 3.35
N VAL A 251 -10.14 14.17 2.30
CA VAL A 251 -8.81 13.61 2.05
C VAL A 251 -7.82 14.76 1.98
N ALA A 252 -6.92 14.83 2.93
CA ALA A 252 -5.97 15.94 3.01
C ALA A 252 -5.01 15.92 1.82
N ARG A 253 -4.77 17.09 1.23
CA ARG A 253 -3.65 17.32 0.32
C ARG A 253 -2.38 17.47 1.14
N VAL A 254 -1.25 17.01 0.62
CA VAL A 254 0.03 17.01 1.34
C VAL A 254 1.10 17.79 0.57
N GLY A 255 1.99 18.43 1.29
CA GLY A 255 3.09 19.19 0.70
C GLY A 255 2.78 20.66 0.47
N LYS A 256 1.77 21.21 1.16
CA LYS A 256 1.50 22.65 1.18
C LYS A 256 2.78 23.44 1.50
N ASP A 257 3.05 24.45 0.71
CA ASP A 257 4.08 25.46 1.03
C ASP A 257 3.39 26.72 1.56
N VAL A 258 3.58 26.96 2.85
CA VAL A 258 2.98 28.12 3.53
C VAL A 258 3.61 29.44 3.06
N ALA A 259 4.90 29.43 2.71
CA ALA A 259 5.62 30.65 2.33
C ALA A 259 5.22 31.15 0.94
N SER A 260 4.98 30.25 0.00
CA SER A 260 4.52 30.57 -1.37
C SER A 260 3.01 30.51 -1.52
N ASN A 261 2.27 30.16 -0.48
CA ASN A 261 0.82 29.89 -0.51
C ASN A 261 0.42 28.86 -1.58
N THR A 262 1.29 27.86 -1.79
CA THR A 262 1.02 26.77 -2.72
C THR A 262 0.26 25.66 -2.00
N GLU A 263 -0.83 25.20 -2.62
CA GLU A 263 -1.64 24.09 -2.10
C GLU A 263 -0.85 22.77 -2.08
N GLY A 264 -1.27 21.85 -1.23
CA GLY A 264 -0.77 20.47 -1.25
C GLY A 264 -1.26 19.69 -2.47
N VAL A 265 -0.72 18.52 -2.67
CA VAL A 265 -1.07 17.59 -3.75
C VAL A 265 -2.04 16.53 -3.23
N SER A 266 -3.11 16.28 -3.98
CA SER A 266 -4.08 15.23 -3.68
C SER A 266 -3.52 13.84 -4.05
N PRO A 267 -4.03 12.76 -3.44
CA PRO A 267 -3.62 11.40 -3.79
C PRO A 267 -4.28 10.85 -5.07
N ALA A 268 -4.83 11.71 -5.92
CA ALA A 268 -5.56 11.33 -7.12
C ALA A 268 -4.66 10.64 -8.18
N PRO A 269 -5.23 9.78 -9.04
CA PRO A 269 -4.47 9.00 -10.02
C PRO A 269 -3.64 9.83 -11.00
N ASP A 270 -4.10 11.02 -11.38
CA ASP A 270 -3.36 11.91 -12.28
C ASP A 270 -2.04 12.38 -11.65
N ASN A 271 -2.06 12.67 -10.36
CA ASN A 271 -0.86 13.02 -9.60
C ASN A 271 0.08 11.82 -9.45
N VAL A 272 -0.45 10.60 -9.28
CA VAL A 272 0.36 9.37 -9.27
C VAL A 272 0.99 9.15 -10.64
N SER A 273 0.21 9.27 -11.71
CA SER A 273 0.68 9.13 -13.09
C SER A 273 1.81 10.14 -13.39
N ALA A 274 1.61 11.40 -13.00
CA ALA A 274 2.64 12.43 -13.13
C ALA A 274 3.90 12.11 -12.32
N ALA A 275 3.75 11.55 -11.11
CA ALA A 275 4.88 11.19 -10.25
C ALA A 275 5.72 10.03 -10.78
N ILE A 276 5.13 9.12 -11.57
CA ILE A 276 5.84 7.98 -12.18
C ILE A 276 6.21 8.20 -13.65
N ASP A 277 5.86 9.35 -14.21
CA ASP A 277 6.24 9.70 -15.59
C ASP A 277 7.77 9.68 -15.75
N GLY A 278 8.24 9.07 -16.82
CA GLY A 278 9.66 8.89 -17.08
C GLY A 278 10.33 7.72 -16.32
N VAL A 279 9.58 6.95 -15.52
CA VAL A 279 10.09 5.69 -14.95
C VAL A 279 10.29 4.67 -16.06
N SER A 280 11.51 4.19 -16.22
CA SER A 280 11.84 3.19 -17.23
C SER A 280 11.75 1.77 -16.66
N VAL A 281 11.18 0.86 -17.46
CA VAL A 281 11.18 -0.57 -17.13
C VAL A 281 12.60 -1.10 -17.22
N PRO A 282 13.10 -1.87 -16.23
CA PRO A 282 14.42 -2.47 -16.27
C PRO A 282 14.65 -3.35 -17.50
N ALA A 283 15.89 -3.50 -17.93
CA ALA A 283 16.27 -4.46 -18.95
C ALA A 283 15.80 -5.87 -18.58
N VAL A 284 15.47 -6.70 -19.56
CA VAL A 284 14.90 -8.05 -19.34
C VAL A 284 15.72 -8.87 -18.35
N ALA A 285 17.04 -8.79 -18.43
CA ALA A 285 17.95 -9.51 -17.52
C ALA A 285 17.84 -9.06 -16.04
N ASP A 286 17.40 -7.83 -15.80
CA ASP A 286 17.32 -7.21 -14.48
C ASP A 286 15.91 -7.27 -13.87
N ARG A 287 14.89 -7.68 -14.61
CA ARG A 287 13.48 -7.64 -14.16
C ARG A 287 13.19 -8.53 -12.96
N GLY A 288 14.00 -9.56 -12.72
CA GLY A 288 13.90 -10.39 -11.53
C GLY A 288 14.56 -9.79 -10.28
N ASN A 289 15.25 -8.64 -10.40
CA ASN A 289 15.91 -7.99 -9.29
C ASN A 289 15.07 -6.82 -8.76
N PRO A 290 14.50 -6.91 -7.53
CA PRO A 290 13.67 -5.84 -6.96
C PRO A 290 14.37 -4.49 -6.89
N ASP A 291 15.70 -4.45 -6.73
CA ASP A 291 16.46 -3.22 -6.62
C ASP A 291 16.60 -2.45 -7.96
N LYS A 292 16.26 -3.10 -9.07
CA LYS A 292 16.27 -2.47 -10.41
C LYS A 292 14.96 -1.77 -10.77
N TRP A 293 13.91 -2.04 -10.02
CA TRP A 293 12.59 -1.41 -10.18
C TRP A 293 12.46 -0.16 -9.30
N VAL A 294 13.47 0.69 -9.32
CA VAL A 294 13.47 1.92 -8.53
C VAL A 294 13.01 3.07 -9.40
N PRO A 295 11.87 3.70 -9.11
CA PRO A 295 11.46 4.93 -9.79
C PRO A 295 12.49 6.02 -9.55
N VAL A 296 12.92 6.69 -10.61
CA VAL A 296 13.87 7.82 -10.52
C VAL A 296 13.08 9.11 -10.50
N PHE A 297 12.68 9.56 -9.32
CA PHE A 297 12.00 10.83 -9.13
C PHE A 297 12.99 12.00 -9.13
N GLY A 298 12.68 13.02 -9.91
CA GLY A 298 13.34 14.31 -9.84
C GLY A 298 14.81 14.35 -10.26
N LYS A 299 15.32 13.31 -10.92
CA LYS A 299 16.74 13.21 -11.28
C LYS A 299 17.19 14.24 -12.30
N ASN A 300 16.29 14.80 -13.08
CA ASN A 300 16.62 15.71 -14.21
C ASN A 300 15.90 17.06 -14.12
N GLY A 301 15.43 17.46 -12.94
CA GLY A 301 14.79 18.78 -12.79
C GLY A 301 13.56 18.98 -13.69
N VAL A 302 12.84 17.90 -14.02
CA VAL A 302 11.57 18.01 -14.73
C VAL A 302 10.60 18.68 -13.77
N ALA A 303 10.39 19.96 -13.98
CA ALA A 303 9.45 20.76 -13.21
C ALA A 303 8.05 20.19 -13.40
N GLY A 304 7.31 20.03 -12.32
CA GLY A 304 5.87 19.78 -12.35
C GLY A 304 5.43 18.38 -11.96
N VAL A 305 6.35 17.44 -11.75
CA VAL A 305 5.99 16.04 -11.46
C VAL A 305 6.33 15.62 -10.03
N VAL A 306 6.85 16.54 -9.25
CA VAL A 306 7.23 16.26 -7.86
C VAL A 306 6.08 16.71 -6.96
N PRO A 307 5.34 15.81 -6.36
CA PRO A 307 4.22 16.15 -5.48
C PRO A 307 4.67 16.87 -4.20
N TYR A 308 5.96 17.20 -4.07
CA TYR A 308 6.54 17.90 -2.93
C TYR A 308 7.57 18.92 -3.42
N PRO A 309 7.73 20.06 -2.70
CA PRO A 309 8.75 21.04 -3.03
C PRO A 309 10.14 20.41 -3.11
N THR A 310 10.88 20.72 -4.16
CA THR A 310 12.24 20.17 -4.39
C THR A 310 13.24 20.52 -3.29
N SER A 311 13.02 21.60 -2.57
CA SER A 311 13.84 22.02 -1.41
C SER A 311 13.78 21.08 -0.21
N GLY A 312 12.91 20.10 -0.20
CA GLY A 312 12.81 19.09 0.85
C GLY A 312 13.24 17.69 0.42
N TYR A 313 13.71 17.49 -0.83
CA TYR A 313 14.18 16.18 -1.28
C TYR A 313 15.65 15.96 -0.93
N PRO A 314 16.05 14.71 -0.66
CA PRO A 314 17.46 14.34 -0.66
C PRO A 314 18.08 14.75 -1.98
N THR A 315 19.29 15.29 -1.93
CA THR A 315 20.07 15.65 -3.13
C THR A 315 20.20 14.45 -4.08
N PRO A 316 20.22 14.66 -5.40
CA PRO A 316 20.50 13.61 -6.37
C PRO A 316 21.77 12.84 -5.96
N GLY A 317 21.66 11.53 -5.79
CA GLY A 317 22.74 10.69 -5.27
C GLY A 317 22.60 10.29 -3.80
N SER A 318 21.62 10.80 -3.06
CA SER A 318 21.29 10.27 -1.73
C SER A 318 20.87 8.80 -1.85
N PRO A 319 21.41 7.90 -1.01
CA PRO A 319 21.12 6.48 -1.10
C PRO A 319 19.65 6.11 -0.80
N ASN A 320 18.85 7.06 -0.30
CA ASN A 320 17.44 6.87 0.03
C ASN A 320 16.60 8.09 -0.33
N PRO A 321 16.33 8.35 -1.61
CA PRO A 321 15.28 9.31 -1.96
C PRO A 321 13.93 8.78 -1.43
N PRO A 322 13.05 9.63 -0.91
CA PRO A 322 11.83 9.21 -0.21
C PRO A 322 10.87 8.37 -1.05
N PHE A 323 10.96 8.44 -2.36
CA PHE A 323 10.13 7.67 -3.29
C PHE A 323 10.86 6.57 -4.06
N SER A 324 12.18 6.46 -3.96
CA SER A 324 12.91 5.38 -4.61
C SER A 324 12.54 3.99 -4.08
N GLN A 325 11.68 3.95 -3.10
CA GLN A 325 11.22 2.74 -2.44
C GLN A 325 9.69 2.69 -2.27
N CYS A 326 8.94 3.59 -2.91
CA CYS A 326 7.54 3.32 -3.15
C CYS A 326 7.52 2.09 -4.05
N SER A 327 7.33 0.94 -3.46
CA SER A 327 7.07 -0.26 -4.23
C SER A 327 5.76 -0.04 -4.94
N ILE A 328 5.86 -0.13 -6.18
CA ILE A 328 4.76 -0.25 -7.09
C ILE A 328 4.10 -1.60 -6.86
#